data_8785f89c805a0e92e19e4a7a138f6283
#
_entry.id   8785f89c805a0e92e19e4a7a138f6283
#
_cell.length_a   1.000
_cell.length_b   1.000
_cell.length_c   1.000
_cell.angle_alpha   90.00
_cell.angle_beta   90.00
_cell.angle_gamma   90.00
#
_symmetry.space_group_name_H-M   'P 1'
#
loop_
_entity.id
_entity.type
_entity.pdbx_description
1 polymer ?
#
loop_
_entity_poly.entity_id
_entity_poly.type
_entity_poly.pdbx_seq_one_letter_code
_entity_poly.pdbx_strand_id
1 'polypeptide(L)'
;MSARGSFWKGNLCINRRFAASFLVPCALACPAIQRGNERAKPMLNRIAIKESAGRAMLHYPRPPFPSQHQPMPGKTTAMNPAPDHGETSYRGSGRLDGKKAVITGGDSGIGRAVAIAYAREGADVLISYLNEHDDARETERLVTEAGRKAVLLPGDLQDAGQCRAVIAKAVSELGSIDILVNNAAHQASFKSIGEISDEEWELTFKVNIHAMFYLTKAAVPHMKPGSCIINTASINSDVPNPTLLAYATTKGAIHNFTAGLAQMLAEKGIRANSVAPGPIWTPLIPSTLPEDSVKNFGKRVPMMRPGQPVELATAYVMLADPLSSYVSGATIAVTGGKPFL
;
A
#
# COMPACT_ATOMS: atom_id res chain seq x y z
N MET A 1 -1.80 -50.22 36.47
CA MET A 1 -0.49 -49.95 37.08
C MET A 1 -0.20 -48.49 36.78
N SER A 2 -0.56 -47.53 37.62
CA SER A 2 0.08 -47.00 38.84
C SER A 2 1.49 -46.51 38.52
N ALA A 3 1.78 -45.23 38.53
CA ALA A 3 2.00 -44.31 39.64
C ALA A 3 2.30 -42.90 39.11
N ARG A 4 1.65 -41.85 39.60
CA ARG A 4 2.14 -40.80 40.55
C ARG A 4 3.32 -39.98 40.00
N GLY A 5 3.33 -38.69 39.82
CA GLY A 5 2.79 -37.59 40.67
C GLY A 5 3.99 -36.89 41.37
N SER A 6 4.26 -35.62 41.05
CA SER A 6 4.84 -34.71 42.04
C SER A 6 4.59 -33.22 41.65
N PHE A 7 3.89 -32.57 42.55
CA PHE A 7 3.69 -31.13 42.69
C PHE A 7 5.00 -30.44 43.14
N TRP A 8 5.30 -29.28 42.61
CA TRP A 8 6.13 -28.30 43.30
C TRP A 8 5.37 -26.98 43.47
N LYS A 9 5.00 -26.70 44.73
CA LYS A 9 4.65 -25.39 45.26
C LYS A 9 5.91 -24.72 45.75
N GLY A 10 6.11 -23.45 45.45
CA GLY A 10 7.20 -22.64 45.98
C GLY A 10 6.76 -21.18 46.12
N ASN A 11 6.67 -20.79 47.30
CA ASN A 11 6.10 -19.64 48.00
C ASN A 11 6.51 -18.24 47.51
N LEU A 12 5.54 -17.32 47.63
CA LEU A 12 5.64 -15.89 47.77
C LEU A 12 6.61 -15.49 48.92
N CYS A 13 7.43 -14.49 48.67
CA CYS A 13 7.99 -13.69 49.76
C CYS A 13 7.83 -12.18 49.43
N ILE A 14 6.91 -11.58 50.15
CA ILE A 14 6.67 -10.14 50.20
C ILE A 14 7.67 -9.55 51.15
N ASN A 15 8.43 -8.56 50.74
CA ASN A 15 9.16 -7.72 51.72
C ASN A 15 8.82 -6.22 51.50
N ARG A 16 8.10 -5.68 52.46
CA ARG A 16 7.80 -4.25 52.64
C ARG A 16 8.90 -3.62 53.48
N ARG A 17 9.06 -2.32 53.27
CA ARG A 17 9.70 -1.24 54.09
C ARG A 17 11.06 -0.80 53.57
N PHE A 18 11.12 0.47 53.08
CA PHE A 18 11.61 1.59 53.92
C PHE A 18 11.27 2.92 53.25
N ALA A 19 10.56 3.76 53.97
CA ALA A 19 10.43 5.19 53.74
C ALA A 19 11.53 5.91 54.50
N ALA A 20 12.18 6.88 53.89
CA ALA A 20 12.88 7.92 54.64
C ALA A 20 12.98 9.19 53.76
N SER A 21 12.39 10.22 54.31
CA SER A 21 12.40 11.62 53.88
C SER A 21 13.80 12.23 53.95
N PHE A 22 14.14 13.06 52.95
CA PHE A 22 15.09 14.17 53.15
C PHE A 22 14.61 15.38 52.35
N LEU A 23 14.05 16.34 53.08
CA LEU A 23 13.87 17.72 52.65
C LEU A 23 15.18 18.49 52.90
N VAL A 24 15.72 19.12 51.87
CA VAL A 24 16.72 20.21 52.03
C VAL A 24 16.28 21.36 51.14
N PRO A 25 16.03 22.55 51.66
CA PRO A 25 15.79 23.74 50.87
C PRO A 25 17.11 24.42 50.52
N CYS A 26 17.40 24.63 49.26
CA CYS A 26 18.47 25.52 48.85
C CYS A 26 17.90 26.59 47.92
N ALA A 27 17.65 27.76 48.52
CA ALA A 27 17.36 28.97 47.78
C ALA A 27 18.69 29.55 47.29
N LEU A 28 18.89 29.56 45.97
CA LEU A 28 19.91 30.42 45.35
C LEU A 28 19.25 31.08 44.12
N ALA A 29 19.17 32.41 44.21
CA ALA A 29 18.70 33.31 43.17
C ALA A 29 19.59 33.18 41.92
N CYS A 30 18.96 32.99 40.77
CA CYS A 30 19.62 33.06 39.47
C CYS A 30 19.03 34.23 38.68
N PRO A 31 19.86 35.08 38.03
CA PRO A 31 19.39 36.27 37.33
C PRO A 31 18.64 35.94 36.07
N ALA A 32 17.59 36.70 35.79
CA ALA A 32 16.78 36.66 34.62
C ALA A 32 17.63 36.93 33.35
N ILE A 33 17.81 35.89 32.53
CA ILE A 33 18.26 36.03 31.15
C ILE A 33 17.02 36.03 30.25
N GLN A 34 16.65 37.22 29.82
CA GLN A 34 15.74 37.38 28.68
C GLN A 34 16.43 36.80 27.41
N ARG A 35 16.11 35.56 27.07
CA ARG A 35 16.40 35.00 25.72
C ARG A 35 15.08 34.86 24.98
N GLY A 36 15.05 35.60 23.88
CA GLY A 36 13.92 35.72 23.00
C GLY A 36 13.29 34.40 22.56
N ASN A 37 12.00 34.48 22.45
CA ASN A 37 11.02 33.44 22.16
C ASN A 37 11.02 33.05 20.64
N GLU A 38 12.16 32.62 20.10
CA GLU A 38 12.25 32.20 18.68
C GLU A 38 12.13 30.68 18.46
N ARG A 39 12.18 29.87 19.54
CA ARG A 39 12.07 28.40 19.41
C ARG A 39 10.64 27.84 19.49
N ALA A 40 9.65 28.64 19.85
CA ALA A 40 8.26 28.20 19.96
C ALA A 40 7.50 28.17 18.63
N LYS A 41 7.90 28.99 17.65
CA LYS A 41 7.23 29.07 16.34
C LYS A 41 7.27 27.77 15.50
N PRO A 42 8.38 26.99 15.44
CA PRO A 42 8.38 25.76 14.65
C PRO A 42 7.51 24.64 15.24
N MET A 43 7.34 24.63 16.58
CA MET A 43 6.58 23.58 17.26
C MET A 43 5.07 23.81 17.17
N LEU A 44 4.62 25.06 17.31
CA LEU A 44 3.22 25.45 17.12
C LEU A 44 2.76 25.25 15.67
N ASN A 45 3.62 25.57 14.69
CA ASN A 45 3.32 25.25 13.29
C ASN A 45 3.24 23.74 13.00
N ARG A 46 4.05 22.91 13.65
CA ARG A 46 3.96 21.44 13.52
C ARG A 46 2.68 20.89 14.14
N ILE A 47 2.19 21.44 15.24
CA ILE A 47 0.93 21.02 15.87
C ILE A 47 -0.28 21.46 15.00
N ALA A 48 -0.30 22.70 14.56
CA ALA A 48 -1.36 23.23 13.69
C ALA A 48 -1.44 22.50 12.33
N ILE A 49 -0.29 22.11 11.75
CA ILE A 49 -0.23 21.33 10.52
C ILE A 49 -0.71 19.89 10.75
N LYS A 50 -0.41 19.27 11.91
CA LYS A 50 -0.94 17.94 12.27
C LYS A 50 -2.46 17.97 12.48
N GLU A 51 -2.98 19.00 13.12
CA GLU A 51 -4.43 19.15 13.30
C GLU A 51 -5.18 19.42 11.98
N SER A 52 -4.61 20.21 11.07
CA SER A 52 -5.22 20.47 9.76
C SER A 52 -5.20 19.24 8.85
N ALA A 53 -4.11 18.47 8.83
CA ALA A 53 -4.02 17.23 8.08
C ALA A 53 -4.96 16.14 8.64
N GLY A 54 -5.06 15.99 9.96
CA GLY A 54 -6.00 15.06 10.60
C GLY A 54 -7.47 15.42 10.34
N ARG A 55 -7.82 16.71 10.30
CA ARG A 55 -9.17 17.18 9.94
C ARG A 55 -9.49 16.98 8.47
N ALA A 56 -8.53 17.16 7.56
CA ALA A 56 -8.76 16.94 6.12
C ALA A 56 -9.08 15.47 5.82
N MET A 57 -8.41 14.51 6.47
CA MET A 57 -8.66 13.07 6.30
C MET A 57 -10.04 12.62 6.80
N LEU A 58 -10.67 13.35 7.74
CA LEU A 58 -12.02 13.05 8.24
C LEU A 58 -13.12 13.47 7.28
N HIS A 59 -12.84 14.23 6.22
CA HIS A 59 -13.80 14.87 5.33
C HIS A 59 -13.82 14.32 3.90
N TYR A 60 -13.24 13.13 3.66
CA TYR A 60 -13.34 12.50 2.34
C TYR A 60 -14.79 12.25 1.93
N PRO A 61 -15.10 12.36 0.63
CA PRO A 61 -16.45 12.19 0.12
C PRO A 61 -17.08 10.86 0.52
N ARG A 62 -18.37 10.89 0.80
CA ARG A 62 -19.20 9.73 1.17
C ARG A 62 -20.25 9.49 0.09
N PRO A 63 -20.67 8.23 -0.14
CA PRO A 63 -21.80 7.95 -1.01
C PRO A 63 -23.09 8.59 -0.46
N PRO A 64 -24.08 8.93 -1.33
CA PRO A 64 -24.10 8.53 -2.74
C PRO A 64 -23.21 9.43 -3.62
N PHE A 65 -22.45 8.78 -4.51
CA PHE A 65 -21.68 9.48 -5.53
C PHE A 65 -22.53 9.76 -6.79
N PRO A 66 -22.13 10.73 -7.66
CA PRO A 66 -22.72 10.88 -8.97
C PRO A 66 -22.66 9.58 -9.77
N SER A 67 -23.69 9.30 -10.58
CA SER A 67 -23.65 8.19 -11.53
C SER A 67 -22.55 8.44 -12.55
N GLN A 68 -21.67 7.48 -12.74
CA GLN A 68 -20.56 7.56 -13.67
C GLN A 68 -20.16 6.17 -14.15
N HIS A 69 -19.79 6.09 -15.41
CA HIS A 69 -19.24 4.90 -16.06
C HIS A 69 -18.09 5.32 -16.96
N GLN A 70 -17.08 4.48 -17.08
CA GLN A 70 -15.93 4.69 -17.94
C GLN A 70 -15.60 3.38 -18.70
N PRO A 71 -15.08 3.44 -19.93
CA PRO A 71 -14.48 2.26 -20.54
C PRO A 71 -13.23 1.83 -19.76
N MET A 72 -12.96 0.52 -19.72
CA MET A 72 -11.70 0.03 -19.15
C MET A 72 -10.51 0.49 -19.98
N PRO A 73 -9.39 0.82 -19.31
CA PRO A 73 -9.10 0.64 -17.88
C PRO A 73 -9.54 1.80 -16.96
N GLY A 74 -10.16 2.84 -17.47
CA GLY A 74 -10.61 4.02 -16.74
C GLY A 74 -9.52 5.09 -16.56
N LYS A 75 -9.93 6.36 -16.46
CA LYS A 75 -9.03 7.53 -16.33
C LYS A 75 -9.30 8.29 -15.03
N THR A 76 -8.25 8.72 -14.38
CA THR A 76 -8.34 9.51 -13.14
C THR A 76 -9.07 10.83 -13.35
N THR A 77 -8.79 11.51 -14.48
CA THR A 77 -9.38 12.83 -14.80
C THR A 77 -10.89 12.79 -15.02
N ALA A 78 -11.46 11.63 -15.33
CA ALA A 78 -12.89 11.44 -15.53
C ALA A 78 -13.65 11.07 -14.24
N MET A 79 -12.96 10.92 -13.11
CA MET A 79 -13.59 10.58 -11.83
C MET A 79 -14.25 11.78 -11.16
N ASN A 80 -15.45 11.60 -10.64
CA ASN A 80 -16.17 12.58 -9.84
C ASN A 80 -16.76 11.93 -8.56
N PRO A 81 -16.30 12.31 -7.35
CA PRO A 81 -15.22 13.26 -7.07
C PRO A 81 -13.84 12.73 -7.50
N ALA A 82 -12.89 13.63 -7.68
CA ALA A 82 -11.50 13.26 -7.93
C ALA A 82 -10.92 12.49 -6.72
N PRO A 83 -10.18 11.41 -6.93
CA PRO A 83 -9.48 10.70 -5.85
C PRO A 83 -8.27 11.49 -5.35
N ASP A 84 -7.93 11.30 -4.07
CA ASP A 84 -6.69 11.82 -3.47
C ASP A 84 -5.60 10.73 -3.54
N HIS A 85 -4.54 10.99 -4.32
CA HIS A 85 -3.37 10.11 -4.41
C HIS A 85 -2.20 10.59 -3.56
N GLY A 86 -2.37 11.70 -2.84
CA GLY A 86 -1.32 12.27 -2.01
C GLY A 86 -0.62 13.48 -2.63
N GLU A 87 -1.14 14.05 -3.73
CA GLU A 87 -0.54 15.20 -4.44
C GLU A 87 -0.21 16.36 -3.51
N THR A 88 -1.06 16.60 -2.53
CA THR A 88 -0.87 17.64 -1.51
C THR A 88 -0.89 17.10 -0.08
N SER A 89 -1.52 15.95 0.12
CA SER A 89 -1.81 15.38 1.44
C SER A 89 -0.68 14.49 2.00
N TYR A 90 0.12 13.82 1.14
CA TYR A 90 1.25 12.99 1.57
C TYR A 90 2.52 13.84 1.73
N ARG A 91 3.23 13.61 2.84
CA ARG A 91 4.56 14.21 3.11
C ARG A 91 5.54 13.11 3.45
N GLY A 92 6.64 13.04 2.70
CA GLY A 92 7.72 12.09 2.95
C GLY A 92 8.60 12.47 4.13
N SER A 93 9.35 11.50 4.60
CA SER A 93 10.32 11.62 5.70
C SER A 93 11.68 10.97 5.38
N GLY A 94 11.89 10.52 4.12
CA GLY A 94 13.14 9.96 3.66
C GLY A 94 13.33 8.48 3.98
N ARG A 95 12.26 7.73 4.22
CA ARG A 95 12.30 6.31 4.60
C ARG A 95 12.82 5.39 3.51
N LEU A 96 12.75 5.82 2.25
CA LEU A 96 13.17 5.05 1.08
C LEU A 96 14.28 5.75 0.29
N ASP A 97 15.10 6.55 0.97
CA ASP A 97 16.16 7.31 0.31
C ASP A 97 17.10 6.42 -0.49
N GLY A 98 17.32 6.79 -1.76
CA GLY A 98 18.14 6.06 -2.71
C GLY A 98 17.58 4.74 -3.24
N LYS A 99 16.41 4.27 -2.80
CA LYS A 99 15.77 3.03 -3.25
C LYS A 99 15.28 3.12 -4.69
N LYS A 100 15.19 1.98 -5.36
CA LYS A 100 14.73 1.82 -6.74
C LYS A 100 13.50 0.93 -6.74
N ALA A 101 12.36 1.49 -7.15
CA ALA A 101 11.08 0.82 -7.13
C ALA A 101 10.52 0.56 -8.54
N VAL A 102 9.90 -0.58 -8.72
CA VAL A 102 9.08 -0.92 -9.89
C VAL A 102 7.63 -1.04 -9.45
N ILE A 103 6.73 -0.31 -10.08
CA ILE A 103 5.30 -0.30 -9.74
C ILE A 103 4.48 -0.59 -10.99
N THR A 104 3.72 -1.69 -10.99
CA THR A 104 2.78 -1.99 -12.07
C THR A 104 1.41 -1.36 -11.81
N GLY A 105 0.76 -0.83 -12.88
CA GLY A 105 -0.43 0.01 -12.72
C GLY A 105 -0.13 1.27 -11.90
N GLY A 106 1.06 1.85 -12.11
CA GLY A 106 1.52 3.03 -11.36
C GLY A 106 1.04 4.37 -11.92
N ASP A 107 0.29 4.33 -13.00
CA ASP A 107 -0.30 5.49 -13.69
C ASP A 107 -1.46 6.12 -12.93
N SER A 108 -2.24 5.33 -12.20
CA SER A 108 -3.49 5.75 -11.58
C SER A 108 -3.77 5.05 -10.25
N GLY A 109 -4.84 5.44 -9.57
CA GLY A 109 -5.36 4.77 -8.38
C GLY A 109 -4.31 4.52 -7.29
N ILE A 110 -4.30 3.30 -6.77
CA ILE A 110 -3.37 2.90 -5.68
C ILE A 110 -1.92 3.00 -6.16
N GLY A 111 -1.62 2.55 -7.39
CA GLY A 111 -0.26 2.58 -7.93
C GLY A 111 0.31 3.99 -8.04
N ARG A 112 -0.48 4.98 -8.49
CA ARG A 112 -0.09 6.40 -8.48
C ARG A 112 0.21 6.89 -7.06
N ALA A 113 -0.65 6.59 -6.11
CA ALA A 113 -0.44 7.02 -4.72
C ALA A 113 0.84 6.41 -4.11
N VAL A 114 1.14 5.15 -4.44
CA VAL A 114 2.39 4.50 -4.04
C VAL A 114 3.58 5.16 -4.72
N ALA A 115 3.51 5.47 -6.02
CA ALA A 115 4.59 6.14 -6.76
C ALA A 115 4.92 7.52 -6.17
N ILE A 116 3.89 8.34 -5.88
CA ILE A 116 4.04 9.65 -5.24
C ILE A 116 4.67 9.50 -3.84
N ALA A 117 4.14 8.59 -3.03
CA ALA A 117 4.65 8.37 -1.68
C ALA A 117 6.11 7.90 -1.72
N TYR A 118 6.45 6.93 -2.56
CA TYR A 118 7.81 6.42 -2.70
C TYR A 118 8.79 7.51 -3.16
N ALA A 119 8.40 8.31 -4.14
CA ALA A 119 9.22 9.44 -4.58
C ALA A 119 9.47 10.44 -3.44
N ARG A 120 8.45 10.79 -2.68
CA ARG A 120 8.59 11.69 -1.53
C ARG A 120 9.36 11.09 -0.37
N GLU A 121 9.40 9.77 -0.27
CA GLU A 121 10.27 9.05 0.67
C GLU A 121 11.71 8.86 0.14
N GLY A 122 12.01 9.31 -1.09
CA GLY A 122 13.36 9.33 -1.64
C GLY A 122 13.68 8.22 -2.65
N ALA A 123 12.69 7.48 -3.14
CA ALA A 123 12.89 6.42 -4.13
C ALA A 123 12.76 6.92 -5.58
N ASP A 124 13.56 6.37 -6.49
CA ASP A 124 13.33 6.47 -7.93
C ASP A 124 12.34 5.38 -8.37
N VAL A 125 11.50 5.67 -9.36
CA VAL A 125 10.36 4.82 -9.67
C VAL A 125 10.28 4.49 -11.17
N LEU A 126 10.14 3.20 -11.52
CA LEU A 126 9.63 2.80 -12.81
C LEU A 126 8.12 2.54 -12.69
N ILE A 127 7.35 3.17 -13.58
CA ILE A 127 5.89 3.10 -13.69
C ILE A 127 5.54 2.28 -14.93
N SER A 128 5.04 1.06 -14.73
CA SER A 128 4.48 0.25 -15.81
C SER A 128 2.97 0.43 -15.83
N TYR A 129 2.39 0.62 -17.03
CA TYR A 129 0.97 0.88 -17.25
C TYR A 129 0.53 0.31 -18.60
N LEU A 130 -0.78 0.20 -18.86
CA LEU A 130 -1.27 -0.39 -20.10
C LEU A 130 -1.17 0.63 -21.26
N ASN A 131 -2.03 1.64 -21.28
CA ASN A 131 -2.13 2.62 -22.39
C ASN A 131 -2.64 4.01 -21.95
N GLU A 132 -2.78 4.27 -20.65
CA GLU A 132 -3.25 5.53 -20.05
C GLU A 132 -2.11 6.56 -20.00
N HIS A 133 -1.61 6.98 -21.18
CA HIS A 133 -0.42 7.84 -21.28
C HIS A 133 -0.54 9.16 -20.53
N ASP A 134 -1.73 9.78 -20.49
CA ASP A 134 -1.93 11.07 -19.80
C ASP A 134 -1.83 10.88 -18.29
N ASP A 135 -2.46 9.84 -17.74
CA ASP A 135 -2.38 9.49 -16.33
C ASP A 135 -0.95 9.13 -15.91
N ALA A 136 -0.21 8.39 -16.78
CA ALA A 136 1.17 8.03 -16.53
C ALA A 136 2.10 9.26 -16.53
N ARG A 137 1.92 10.19 -17.49
CA ARG A 137 2.69 11.47 -17.54
C ARG A 137 2.44 12.33 -16.30
N GLU A 138 1.21 12.38 -15.80
CA GLU A 138 0.91 13.12 -14.57
C GLU A 138 1.61 12.47 -13.36
N THR A 139 1.64 11.14 -13.28
CA THR A 139 2.38 10.45 -12.22
C THR A 139 3.90 10.71 -12.33
N GLU A 140 4.47 10.66 -13.54
CA GLU A 140 5.87 11.01 -13.81
C GLU A 140 6.20 12.44 -13.36
N ARG A 141 5.32 13.41 -13.70
CA ARG A 141 5.47 14.81 -13.29
C ARG A 141 5.56 14.93 -11.76
N LEU A 142 4.66 14.26 -11.03
CA LEU A 142 4.60 14.29 -9.56
C LEU A 142 5.81 13.62 -8.90
N VAL A 143 6.33 12.54 -9.48
CA VAL A 143 7.59 11.89 -9.04
C VAL A 143 8.77 12.81 -9.27
N THR A 144 8.83 13.46 -10.44
CA THR A 144 9.90 14.39 -10.80
C THR A 144 9.87 15.65 -9.92
N GLU A 145 8.70 16.19 -9.60
CA GLU A 145 8.55 17.30 -8.65
C GLU A 145 9.04 16.96 -7.24
N ALA A 146 8.97 15.69 -6.84
CA ALA A 146 9.59 15.23 -5.60
C ALA A 146 11.13 15.10 -5.69
N GLY A 147 11.75 15.48 -6.81
CA GLY A 147 13.19 15.40 -7.04
C GLY A 147 13.70 13.99 -7.34
N ARG A 148 12.83 13.08 -7.80
CA ARG A 148 13.21 11.68 -8.07
C ARG A 148 13.08 11.35 -9.56
N LYS A 149 13.83 10.32 -9.98
CA LYS A 149 13.76 9.81 -11.35
C LYS A 149 12.46 9.00 -11.52
N ALA A 150 11.71 9.32 -12.57
CA ALA A 150 10.60 8.52 -13.07
C ALA A 150 10.97 7.87 -14.41
N VAL A 151 10.54 6.64 -14.62
CA VAL A 151 10.69 5.92 -15.89
C VAL A 151 9.34 5.36 -16.28
N LEU A 152 8.82 5.75 -17.42
CA LEU A 152 7.55 5.25 -17.95
C LEU A 152 7.78 4.06 -18.88
N LEU A 153 6.96 3.01 -18.74
CA LEU A 153 6.93 1.89 -19.69
C LEU A 153 5.50 1.40 -19.91
N PRO A 154 4.87 1.73 -21.06
CA PRO A 154 3.59 1.17 -21.45
C PRO A 154 3.73 -0.29 -21.92
N GLY A 155 2.65 -1.05 -21.79
CA GLY A 155 2.54 -2.38 -22.38
C GLY A 155 1.64 -3.32 -21.60
N ASP A 156 1.16 -4.35 -22.31
CA ASP A 156 0.22 -5.33 -21.77
C ASP A 156 0.95 -6.42 -20.98
N LEU A 157 0.67 -6.50 -19.70
CA LEU A 157 1.27 -7.49 -18.80
C LEU A 157 0.72 -8.92 -18.98
N GLN A 158 -0.29 -9.12 -19.85
CA GLN A 158 -0.66 -10.47 -20.27
C GLN A 158 0.49 -11.18 -21.00
N ASP A 159 1.37 -10.39 -21.66
CA ASP A 159 2.56 -10.90 -22.32
C ASP A 159 3.72 -11.08 -21.32
N ALA A 160 4.19 -12.30 -21.20
CA ALA A 160 5.37 -12.63 -20.40
C ALA A 160 6.65 -11.94 -20.90
N GLY A 161 6.74 -11.60 -22.19
CA GLY A 161 7.83 -10.81 -22.79
C GLY A 161 7.81 -9.38 -22.24
N GLN A 162 6.64 -8.75 -22.21
CA GLN A 162 6.45 -7.43 -21.65
C GLN A 162 6.80 -7.39 -20.14
N CYS A 163 6.39 -8.41 -19.37
CA CYS A 163 6.78 -8.51 -17.96
C CYS A 163 8.30 -8.53 -17.77
N ARG A 164 9.02 -9.27 -18.61
CA ARG A 164 10.49 -9.30 -18.60
C ARG A 164 11.08 -7.96 -19.05
N ALA A 165 10.48 -7.29 -20.04
CA ALA A 165 10.92 -5.98 -20.52
C ALA A 165 10.80 -4.91 -19.43
N VAL A 166 9.75 -4.93 -18.59
CA VAL A 166 9.60 -4.05 -17.43
C VAL A 166 10.81 -4.16 -16.50
N ILE A 167 11.20 -5.37 -16.15
CA ILE A 167 12.34 -5.61 -15.26
C ILE A 167 13.67 -5.22 -15.91
N ALA A 168 13.88 -5.59 -17.18
CA ALA A 168 15.09 -5.21 -17.92
C ALA A 168 15.23 -3.69 -18.02
N LYS A 169 14.14 -2.96 -18.31
CA LYS A 169 14.11 -1.50 -18.34
C LYS A 169 14.42 -0.90 -16.96
N ALA A 170 13.88 -1.45 -15.88
CA ALA A 170 14.20 -0.98 -14.53
C ALA A 170 15.68 -1.14 -14.20
N VAL A 171 16.26 -2.28 -14.51
CA VAL A 171 17.69 -2.55 -14.26
C VAL A 171 18.56 -1.59 -15.10
N SER A 172 18.23 -1.38 -16.38
CA SER A 172 19.03 -0.48 -17.26
C SER A 172 18.92 0.99 -16.85
N GLU A 173 17.73 1.45 -16.41
CA GLU A 173 17.50 2.87 -16.12
C GLU A 173 17.77 3.25 -14.66
N LEU A 174 17.47 2.35 -13.71
CA LEU A 174 17.60 2.64 -12.29
C LEU A 174 18.84 1.98 -11.67
N GLY A 175 19.44 1.00 -12.36
CA GLY A 175 20.67 0.30 -11.93
C GLY A 175 20.44 -0.87 -10.98
N SER A 176 19.31 -0.94 -10.27
CA SER A 176 18.94 -2.01 -9.35
C SER A 176 17.43 -2.08 -9.15
N ILE A 177 16.97 -3.09 -8.43
CA ILE A 177 15.57 -3.21 -7.97
C ILE A 177 15.60 -3.50 -6.48
N ASP A 178 15.19 -2.52 -5.66
CA ASP A 178 15.04 -2.69 -4.22
C ASP A 178 13.61 -3.06 -3.85
N ILE A 179 12.63 -2.56 -4.62
CA ILE A 179 11.21 -2.73 -4.32
C ILE A 179 10.48 -3.11 -5.61
N LEU A 180 9.73 -4.22 -5.58
CA LEU A 180 8.78 -4.59 -6.63
C LEU A 180 7.36 -4.51 -6.07
N VAL A 181 6.50 -3.67 -6.67
CA VAL A 181 5.08 -3.57 -6.33
C VAL A 181 4.25 -4.14 -7.48
N ASN A 182 3.72 -5.33 -7.28
CA ASN A 182 2.75 -5.95 -8.19
C ASN A 182 1.36 -5.42 -7.84
N ASN A 183 0.91 -4.37 -8.55
CA ASN A 183 -0.36 -3.69 -8.25
C ASN A 183 -1.33 -3.71 -9.42
N ALA A 184 -0.88 -3.79 -10.68
CA ALA A 184 -1.76 -3.90 -11.84
C ALA A 184 -2.79 -5.01 -11.65
N ALA A 185 -4.05 -4.75 -12.02
CA ALA A 185 -5.12 -5.71 -11.89
C ALA A 185 -6.21 -5.50 -12.95
N HIS A 186 -6.84 -6.60 -13.33
CA HIS A 186 -8.07 -6.65 -14.10
C HIS A 186 -9.21 -7.13 -13.19
N GLN A 187 -10.42 -6.57 -13.38
CA GLN A 187 -11.64 -6.92 -12.67
C GLN A 187 -12.83 -6.81 -13.62
N ALA A 188 -13.74 -7.76 -13.54
CA ALA A 188 -15.04 -7.66 -14.19
C ALA A 188 -16.13 -8.22 -13.27
N SER A 189 -17.37 -7.71 -13.42
CA SER A 189 -18.49 -8.07 -12.55
C SER A 189 -19.55 -8.83 -13.35
N PHE A 190 -19.96 -10.02 -12.83
CA PHE A 190 -20.96 -10.89 -13.44
C PHE A 190 -22.00 -11.31 -12.40
N LYS A 191 -23.24 -11.56 -12.83
CA LYS A 191 -24.33 -11.97 -11.92
C LYS A 191 -24.35 -13.48 -11.67
N SER A 192 -23.83 -14.27 -12.62
CA SER A 192 -23.79 -15.72 -12.54
C SER A 192 -22.49 -16.28 -13.12
N ILE A 193 -22.13 -17.50 -12.74
CA ILE A 193 -20.96 -18.21 -13.27
C ILE A 193 -21.07 -18.46 -14.78
N GLY A 194 -22.27 -18.64 -15.30
CA GLY A 194 -22.51 -18.87 -16.73
C GLY A 194 -22.29 -17.63 -17.60
N GLU A 195 -22.20 -16.44 -17.01
CA GLU A 195 -21.89 -15.19 -17.73
C GLU A 195 -20.37 -14.95 -17.85
N ILE A 196 -19.55 -15.68 -17.11
CA ILE A 196 -18.09 -15.58 -17.16
C ILE A 196 -17.61 -16.43 -18.32
N SER A 197 -17.12 -15.80 -19.40
CA SER A 197 -16.52 -16.57 -20.48
C SER A 197 -15.14 -17.12 -20.09
N ASP A 198 -14.71 -18.17 -20.81
CA ASP A 198 -13.37 -18.74 -20.62
C ASP A 198 -12.28 -17.69 -20.88
N GLU A 199 -12.48 -16.81 -21.88
CA GLU A 199 -11.56 -15.72 -22.22
C GLU A 199 -11.44 -14.69 -21.11
N GLU A 200 -12.56 -14.33 -20.47
CA GLU A 200 -12.56 -13.38 -19.33
C GLU A 200 -11.86 -14.00 -18.09
N TRP A 201 -12.11 -15.28 -17.84
CA TRP A 201 -11.41 -16.01 -16.80
C TRP A 201 -9.89 -16.02 -17.04
N GLU A 202 -9.48 -16.41 -18.25
CA GLU A 202 -8.07 -16.43 -18.65
C GLU A 202 -7.42 -15.04 -18.59
N LEU A 203 -8.13 -13.99 -19.06
CA LEU A 203 -7.67 -12.60 -18.99
C LEU A 203 -7.40 -12.19 -17.55
N THR A 204 -8.36 -12.45 -16.64
CA THR A 204 -8.24 -12.12 -15.23
C THR A 204 -7.02 -12.80 -14.61
N PHE A 205 -6.79 -14.08 -14.90
CA PHE A 205 -5.62 -14.81 -14.39
C PHE A 205 -4.31 -14.34 -15.02
N LYS A 206 -4.28 -14.07 -16.32
CA LYS A 206 -3.08 -13.56 -17.02
C LYS A 206 -2.61 -12.24 -16.39
N VAL A 207 -3.51 -11.28 -16.19
CA VAL A 207 -3.16 -9.98 -15.64
C VAL A 207 -2.82 -10.06 -14.15
N ASN A 208 -3.66 -10.75 -13.34
CA ASN A 208 -3.54 -10.69 -11.90
C ASN A 208 -2.54 -11.69 -11.30
N ILE A 209 -2.31 -12.82 -11.96
CA ILE A 209 -1.49 -13.93 -11.43
C ILE A 209 -0.25 -14.18 -12.29
N HIS A 210 -0.41 -14.43 -13.59
CA HIS A 210 0.71 -14.79 -14.44
C HIS A 210 1.71 -13.63 -14.54
N ALA A 211 1.22 -12.40 -14.74
CA ALA A 211 2.07 -11.20 -14.76
C ALA A 211 2.88 -11.05 -13.46
N MET A 212 2.21 -11.16 -12.30
CA MET A 212 2.88 -11.11 -10.98
C MET A 212 3.99 -12.16 -10.86
N PHE A 213 3.73 -13.39 -11.30
CA PHE A 213 4.74 -14.46 -11.31
C PHE A 213 5.91 -14.13 -12.25
N TYR A 214 5.64 -13.69 -13.49
CA TYR A 214 6.69 -13.39 -14.46
C TYR A 214 7.57 -12.21 -14.02
N LEU A 215 6.96 -11.14 -13.52
CA LEU A 215 7.67 -9.99 -12.96
C LEU A 215 8.55 -10.38 -11.77
N THR A 216 7.98 -11.12 -10.81
CA THR A 216 8.70 -11.60 -9.64
C THR A 216 9.88 -12.50 -10.02
N LYS A 217 9.65 -13.48 -10.90
CA LYS A 217 10.69 -14.38 -11.39
C LYS A 217 11.82 -13.63 -12.09
N ALA A 218 11.50 -12.62 -12.89
CA ALA A 218 12.49 -11.81 -13.58
C ALA A 218 13.24 -10.86 -12.63
N ALA A 219 12.57 -10.31 -11.60
CA ALA A 219 13.16 -9.33 -10.69
C ALA A 219 14.13 -9.94 -9.67
N VAL A 220 13.80 -11.12 -9.10
CA VAL A 220 14.56 -11.76 -8.01
C VAL A 220 16.08 -11.88 -8.29
N PRO A 221 16.55 -12.22 -9.51
CA PRO A 221 17.99 -12.24 -9.80
C PRO A 221 18.72 -10.89 -9.68
N HIS A 222 17.98 -9.78 -9.75
CA HIS A 222 18.49 -8.41 -9.68
C HIS A 222 18.26 -7.75 -8.30
N MET A 223 17.60 -8.46 -7.37
CA MET A 223 17.31 -7.98 -6.02
C MET A 223 18.40 -8.43 -5.04
N LYS A 224 18.82 -7.50 -4.18
CA LYS A 224 19.83 -7.75 -3.14
C LYS A 224 19.17 -8.01 -1.78
N PRO A 225 19.91 -8.58 -0.80
CA PRO A 225 19.42 -8.63 0.59
C PRO A 225 18.94 -7.25 1.06
N GLY A 226 17.80 -7.22 1.75
CA GLY A 226 17.10 -6.00 2.14
C GLY A 226 16.07 -5.50 1.14
N SER A 227 15.98 -6.09 -0.05
CA SER A 227 14.91 -5.81 -1.01
C SER A 227 13.56 -6.39 -0.57
N CYS A 228 12.47 -5.90 -1.17
CA CYS A 228 11.14 -6.41 -0.86
C CYS A 228 10.22 -6.48 -2.08
N ILE A 229 9.26 -7.40 -2.02
CA ILE A 229 8.18 -7.57 -2.97
C ILE A 229 6.87 -7.30 -2.24
N ILE A 230 6.00 -6.47 -2.82
CA ILE A 230 4.71 -6.11 -2.24
C ILE A 230 3.62 -6.39 -3.28
N ASN A 231 2.73 -7.30 -2.96
CA ASN A 231 1.64 -7.71 -3.83
C ASN A 231 0.33 -7.05 -3.40
N THR A 232 -0.44 -6.52 -4.34
CA THR A 232 -1.77 -5.95 -4.07
C THR A 232 -2.81 -7.06 -4.11
N ALA A 233 -3.17 -7.58 -2.93
CA ALA A 233 -4.28 -8.51 -2.72
C ALA A 233 -5.63 -7.75 -2.71
N SER A 234 -6.58 -8.14 -1.88
CA SER A 234 -7.88 -7.48 -1.67
C SER A 234 -8.54 -8.04 -0.42
N ILE A 235 -9.49 -7.32 0.15
CA ILE A 235 -10.47 -7.90 1.09
C ILE A 235 -11.20 -9.10 0.47
N ASN A 236 -11.30 -9.17 -0.86
CA ASN A 236 -11.88 -10.28 -1.58
C ASN A 236 -11.05 -11.58 -1.51
N SER A 237 -9.81 -11.54 -1.03
CA SER A 237 -9.03 -12.75 -0.77
C SER A 237 -9.50 -13.53 0.48
N ASP A 238 -10.20 -12.86 1.38
CA ASP A 238 -10.76 -13.42 2.63
C ASP A 238 -12.28 -13.51 2.58
N VAL A 239 -12.94 -12.43 2.16
CA VAL A 239 -14.40 -12.35 2.04
C VAL A 239 -14.78 -12.06 0.58
N PRO A 240 -14.87 -13.09 -0.28
CA PRO A 240 -15.09 -12.92 -1.71
C PRO A 240 -16.47 -12.33 -2.00
N ASN A 241 -16.52 -11.34 -2.91
CA ASN A 241 -17.76 -10.87 -3.49
C ASN A 241 -18.18 -11.82 -4.62
N PRO A 242 -19.37 -12.45 -4.55
CA PRO A 242 -19.80 -13.42 -5.54
C PRO A 242 -19.91 -12.85 -6.97
N THR A 243 -20.17 -11.55 -7.13
CA THR A 243 -20.23 -10.93 -8.47
C THR A 243 -18.84 -10.65 -9.05
N LEU A 244 -17.77 -10.85 -8.29
CA LEU A 244 -16.37 -10.67 -8.70
C LEU A 244 -15.62 -12.01 -8.62
N LEU A 245 -16.24 -13.13 -8.99
CA LEU A 245 -15.72 -14.47 -8.71
C LEU A 245 -14.29 -14.67 -9.25
N ALA A 246 -14.03 -14.38 -10.52
CA ALA A 246 -12.70 -14.55 -11.13
C ALA A 246 -11.66 -13.67 -10.43
N TYR A 247 -11.99 -12.39 -10.23
CA TYR A 247 -11.12 -11.45 -9.50
C TYR A 247 -10.84 -11.92 -8.06
N ALA A 248 -11.87 -12.27 -7.29
CA ALA A 248 -11.73 -12.72 -5.91
C ALA A 248 -10.85 -13.98 -5.81
N THR A 249 -11.02 -14.91 -6.75
CA THR A 249 -10.18 -16.12 -6.83
C THR A 249 -8.71 -15.76 -7.02
N THR A 250 -8.40 -14.81 -7.94
CA THR A 250 -7.02 -14.36 -8.13
C THR A 250 -6.48 -13.67 -6.87
N LYS A 251 -7.31 -12.92 -6.13
CA LYS A 251 -6.85 -12.23 -4.90
C LYS A 251 -6.56 -13.21 -3.76
N GLY A 252 -7.32 -14.31 -3.64
CA GLY A 252 -6.98 -15.44 -2.77
C GLY A 252 -5.66 -16.10 -3.15
N ALA A 253 -5.43 -16.33 -4.46
CA ALA A 253 -4.18 -16.88 -4.97
C ALA A 253 -2.97 -15.97 -4.67
N ILE A 254 -3.12 -14.63 -4.79
CA ILE A 254 -2.05 -13.66 -4.44
C ILE A 254 -1.68 -13.76 -2.95
N HIS A 255 -2.67 -13.88 -2.08
CA HIS A 255 -2.42 -14.05 -0.63
C HIS A 255 -1.55 -15.28 -0.37
N ASN A 256 -1.96 -16.44 -0.90
CA ASN A 256 -1.21 -17.70 -0.74
C ASN A 256 0.19 -17.63 -1.38
N PHE A 257 0.28 -17.12 -2.62
CA PHE A 257 1.55 -16.94 -3.31
C PHE A 257 2.53 -16.10 -2.50
N THR A 258 2.05 -15.01 -1.87
CA THR A 258 2.89 -14.12 -1.07
C THR A 258 3.48 -14.84 0.14
N ALA A 259 2.68 -15.64 0.84
CA ALA A 259 3.12 -16.42 2.00
C ALA A 259 4.20 -17.46 1.61
N GLY A 260 4.00 -18.19 0.50
CA GLY A 260 4.99 -19.14 -0.02
C GLY A 260 6.27 -18.47 -0.50
N LEU A 261 6.12 -17.32 -1.20
CA LEU A 261 7.26 -16.55 -1.71
C LEU A 261 8.12 -15.99 -0.58
N ALA A 262 7.52 -15.54 0.51
CA ALA A 262 8.23 -15.03 1.68
C ALA A 262 9.17 -16.08 2.28
N GLN A 263 8.70 -17.33 2.39
CA GLN A 263 9.50 -18.45 2.88
C GLN A 263 10.62 -18.79 1.90
N MET A 264 10.32 -18.85 0.60
CA MET A 264 11.27 -19.20 -0.46
C MET A 264 12.43 -18.19 -0.57
N LEU A 265 12.18 -16.91 -0.28
CA LEU A 265 13.16 -15.83 -0.43
C LEU A 265 13.86 -15.43 0.88
N ALA A 266 13.47 -16.01 2.01
CA ALA A 266 14.01 -15.66 3.33
C ALA A 266 15.54 -15.77 3.41
N GLU A 267 16.12 -16.87 2.91
CA GLU A 267 17.58 -17.08 2.90
C GLU A 267 18.32 -16.07 2.01
N LYS A 268 17.64 -15.50 1.01
CA LYS A 268 18.18 -14.44 0.16
C LYS A 268 18.08 -13.05 0.80
N GLY A 269 17.49 -12.94 1.99
CA GLY A 269 17.24 -11.67 2.66
C GLY A 269 16.24 -10.77 1.93
N ILE A 270 15.35 -11.34 1.10
CA ILE A 270 14.32 -10.63 0.36
C ILE A 270 12.96 -10.90 1.04
N ARG A 271 12.25 -9.85 1.41
CA ARG A 271 10.93 -9.96 2.05
C ARG A 271 9.81 -9.96 0.99
N ALA A 272 8.74 -10.68 1.24
CA ALA A 272 7.53 -10.61 0.43
C ALA A 272 6.31 -10.43 1.33
N ASN A 273 5.49 -9.43 1.02
CA ASN A 273 4.28 -9.10 1.78
C ASN A 273 3.15 -8.72 0.83
N SER A 274 1.94 -8.62 1.34
CA SER A 274 0.82 -8.09 0.59
C SER A 274 0.06 -7.01 1.34
N VAL A 275 -0.62 -6.15 0.57
CA VAL A 275 -1.63 -5.23 1.08
C VAL A 275 -2.99 -5.73 0.60
N ALA A 276 -3.98 -5.78 1.49
CA ALA A 276 -5.36 -6.14 1.19
C ALA A 276 -6.27 -4.91 1.29
N PRO A 277 -6.51 -4.20 0.18
CA PRO A 277 -7.43 -3.08 0.16
C PRO A 277 -8.88 -3.51 0.39
N GLY A 278 -9.64 -2.69 1.13
CA GLY A 278 -11.09 -2.66 1.06
C GLY A 278 -11.57 -1.90 -0.18
N PRO A 279 -12.78 -1.31 -0.15
CA PRO A 279 -13.26 -0.43 -1.21
C PRO A 279 -12.43 0.85 -1.29
N ILE A 280 -11.69 1.05 -2.38
CA ILE A 280 -10.85 2.24 -2.61
C ILE A 280 -11.32 2.96 -3.86
N TRP A 281 -11.44 4.30 -3.78
CA TRP A 281 -11.94 5.15 -4.85
C TRP A 281 -10.88 5.35 -5.93
N THR A 282 -10.95 4.55 -6.99
CA THR A 282 -9.99 4.49 -8.10
C THR A 282 -10.71 4.39 -9.43
N PRO A 283 -10.06 4.69 -10.59
CA PRO A 283 -10.65 4.53 -11.92
C PRO A 283 -11.16 3.12 -12.23
N LEU A 284 -10.59 2.10 -11.59
CA LEU A 284 -11.06 0.70 -11.71
C LEU A 284 -12.55 0.56 -11.34
N ILE A 285 -13.06 1.39 -10.42
CA ILE A 285 -14.42 1.26 -9.90
C ILE A 285 -15.47 1.66 -10.95
N PRO A 286 -15.48 2.88 -11.50
CA PRO A 286 -16.46 3.24 -12.54
C PRO A 286 -16.21 2.54 -13.89
N SER A 287 -15.07 1.91 -14.10
CA SER A 287 -14.80 1.17 -15.34
C SER A 287 -15.22 -0.30 -15.30
N THR A 288 -15.46 -0.87 -14.10
CA THR A 288 -15.70 -2.32 -13.97
C THR A 288 -16.95 -2.69 -13.18
N LEU A 289 -17.56 -1.73 -12.49
CA LEU A 289 -18.76 -1.99 -11.70
C LEU A 289 -19.99 -1.33 -12.30
N PRO A 290 -21.20 -1.92 -12.11
CA PRO A 290 -22.45 -1.30 -12.47
C PRO A 290 -22.64 0.06 -11.78
N GLU A 291 -23.29 1.03 -12.45
CA GLU A 291 -23.46 2.41 -11.95
C GLU A 291 -24.08 2.50 -10.55
N ASP A 292 -25.08 1.68 -10.24
CA ASP A 292 -25.68 1.64 -8.90
C ASP A 292 -24.67 1.20 -7.82
N SER A 293 -23.73 0.31 -8.16
CA SER A 293 -22.65 -0.10 -7.27
C SER A 293 -21.65 1.03 -7.07
N VAL A 294 -21.32 1.76 -8.13
CA VAL A 294 -20.44 2.96 -8.09
C VAL A 294 -21.08 4.04 -7.22
N LYS A 295 -22.36 4.36 -7.42
CA LYS A 295 -23.12 5.34 -6.64
C LYS A 295 -23.07 5.07 -5.12
N ASN A 296 -23.12 3.79 -4.73
CA ASN A 296 -23.13 3.38 -3.32
C ASN A 296 -21.80 2.82 -2.84
N PHE A 297 -20.71 3.03 -3.60
CA PHE A 297 -19.42 2.43 -3.31
C PHE A 297 -18.86 2.86 -1.94
N GLY A 298 -18.45 1.89 -1.14
CA GLY A 298 -17.96 2.13 0.22
C GLY A 298 -19.02 2.34 1.31
N LYS A 299 -20.32 2.40 0.97
CA LYS A 299 -21.41 2.61 1.94
C LYS A 299 -21.50 1.51 3.02
N ARG A 300 -21.07 0.27 2.67
CA ARG A 300 -21.22 -0.91 3.52
C ARG A 300 -20.00 -1.21 4.40
N VAL A 301 -18.96 -0.37 4.39
CA VAL A 301 -17.85 -0.53 5.34
C VAL A 301 -18.13 0.26 6.62
N PRO A 302 -17.56 -0.11 7.78
CA PRO A 302 -17.80 0.59 9.04
C PRO A 302 -17.54 2.10 9.00
N MET A 303 -16.53 2.56 8.24
CA MET A 303 -16.26 3.99 8.04
C MET A 303 -17.28 4.68 7.10
N MET A 304 -18.20 3.95 6.47
CA MET A 304 -19.28 4.44 5.60
C MET A 304 -18.80 5.30 4.41
N ARG A 305 -17.59 5.04 3.92
CA ARG A 305 -17.00 5.65 2.73
C ARG A 305 -15.97 4.73 2.10
N PRO A 306 -15.62 4.89 0.83
CA PRO A 306 -14.42 4.28 0.31
C PRO A 306 -13.18 4.94 0.92
N GLY A 307 -12.07 4.20 0.96
CA GLY A 307 -10.76 4.77 1.20
C GLY A 307 -10.27 5.54 -0.03
N GLN A 308 -9.35 6.46 0.19
CA GLN A 308 -8.61 7.12 -0.87
C GLN A 308 -7.31 6.38 -1.17
N PRO A 309 -6.79 6.46 -2.40
CA PRO A 309 -5.50 5.84 -2.75
C PRO A 309 -4.36 6.19 -1.79
N VAL A 310 -4.26 7.44 -1.37
CA VAL A 310 -3.23 7.89 -0.41
C VAL A 310 -3.31 7.20 0.95
N GLU A 311 -4.51 6.79 1.39
CA GLU A 311 -4.68 6.09 2.67
C GLU A 311 -4.05 4.68 2.65
N LEU A 312 -3.81 4.12 1.45
CA LEU A 312 -3.09 2.85 1.29
C LEU A 312 -1.58 3.03 1.17
N ALA A 313 -1.13 4.15 0.59
CA ALA A 313 0.29 4.38 0.31
C ALA A 313 1.16 4.22 1.56
N THR A 314 0.65 4.58 2.75
CA THR A 314 1.36 4.43 4.03
C THR A 314 1.69 2.97 4.37
N ALA A 315 0.81 2.02 4.03
CA ALA A 315 1.06 0.59 4.22
C ALA A 315 2.19 0.09 3.30
N TYR A 316 2.20 0.54 2.03
CA TYR A 316 3.26 0.21 1.09
C TYR A 316 4.61 0.81 1.52
N VAL A 317 4.63 2.04 2.00
CA VAL A 317 5.85 2.67 2.55
C VAL A 317 6.35 1.88 3.75
N MET A 318 5.49 1.53 4.70
CA MET A 318 5.85 0.73 5.87
C MET A 318 6.44 -0.63 5.46
N LEU A 319 5.84 -1.33 4.51
CA LEU A 319 6.34 -2.64 4.05
C LEU A 319 7.66 -2.52 3.27
N ALA A 320 7.89 -1.41 2.58
CA ALA A 320 9.13 -1.14 1.84
C ALA A 320 10.27 -0.67 2.75
N ASP A 321 9.96 -0.06 3.89
CA ASP A 321 10.94 0.49 4.84
C ASP A 321 11.91 -0.61 5.33
N PRO A 322 13.23 -0.38 5.28
CA PRO A 322 14.22 -1.29 5.85
C PRO A 322 14.02 -1.60 7.34
N LEU A 323 13.42 -0.68 8.11
CA LEU A 323 13.09 -0.90 9.51
C LEU A 323 12.01 -1.97 9.72
N SER A 324 11.22 -2.28 8.69
CA SER A 324 10.26 -3.39 8.70
C SER A 324 10.91 -4.74 8.37
N SER A 325 12.18 -4.93 8.74
CA SER A 325 13.01 -6.08 8.35
C SER A 325 12.47 -7.44 8.82
N TYR A 326 11.65 -7.47 9.87
CA TYR A 326 11.04 -8.69 10.39
C TYR A 326 9.60 -8.93 9.89
N VAL A 327 9.08 -8.05 9.02
CA VAL A 327 7.75 -8.19 8.39
C VAL A 327 7.92 -8.88 7.05
N SER A 328 7.65 -10.19 7.00
CA SER A 328 7.65 -11.01 5.77
C SER A 328 6.57 -12.08 5.86
N GLY A 329 5.87 -12.35 4.75
CA GLY A 329 4.71 -13.24 4.69
C GLY A 329 3.42 -12.62 5.22
N ALA A 330 3.43 -11.35 5.59
CA ALA A 330 2.27 -10.66 6.16
C ALA A 330 1.33 -10.10 5.07
N THR A 331 0.05 -10.02 5.41
CA THR A 331 -0.96 -9.26 4.66
C THR A 331 -1.47 -8.11 5.52
N ILE A 332 -1.29 -6.89 5.05
CA ILE A 332 -1.76 -5.69 5.74
C ILE A 332 -3.10 -5.27 5.19
N ALA A 333 -4.14 -5.41 6.01
CA ALA A 333 -5.49 -5.02 5.65
C ALA A 333 -5.72 -3.51 5.83
N VAL A 334 -6.21 -2.83 4.78
CA VAL A 334 -6.60 -1.41 4.79
C VAL A 334 -8.03 -1.34 4.29
N THR A 335 -9.01 -1.56 5.17
CA THR A 335 -10.36 -2.00 4.81
C THR A 335 -11.48 -1.08 5.29
N GLY A 336 -11.16 0.03 5.98
CA GLY A 336 -12.18 0.92 6.54
C GLY A 336 -12.98 0.29 7.68
N GLY A 337 -12.36 -0.65 8.43
CA GLY A 337 -12.95 -1.33 9.58
C GLY A 337 -13.59 -2.68 9.29
N LYS A 338 -13.60 -3.16 8.02
CA LYS A 338 -13.96 -4.56 7.75
C LYS A 338 -12.85 -5.49 8.26
N PRO A 339 -13.19 -6.53 9.04
CA PRO A 339 -12.18 -7.49 9.49
C PRO A 339 -11.59 -8.24 8.29
N PHE A 340 -10.35 -8.68 8.46
CA PHE A 340 -9.60 -9.54 7.56
C PHE A 340 -8.94 -10.61 8.44
N LEU A 341 -9.23 -11.88 8.20
CA LEU A 341 -8.84 -13.01 9.06
C LEU A 341 -7.72 -13.84 8.45
#